data_031f1ce55f5088856c49003b68426306
#
_entry.id   031f1ce55f5088856c49003b68426306
#
_cell.length_a   1.000
_cell.length_b   1.000
_cell.length_c   1.000
_cell.angle_alpha   90.00
_cell.angle_beta   90.00
_cell.angle_gamma   90.00
#
_symmetry.space_group_name_H-M   'P 1'
#
loop_
_entity.id
_entity.type
_entity.pdbx_description
1 polymer ?
#
loop_
_entity_poly.entity_id
_entity_poly.type
_entity_poly.pdbx_seq_one_letter_code
_entity_poly.pdbx_strand_id
1 'polypeptide(L)'
;MQSIDITHLSGKYAVRRLMPEDVDAVCALCRRNTQYYQYCGSGRVATTEDIRQDMQVTPPHTAPEQKYYIGFFDGASLIAIMDLIRGYPDDDTAFIGFFMLDIDQQGRGAGSALVTEALVYLQTLGCTHCMLGIDKDN
;
A
#
# COMPACT_ATOMS: atom_id res chain seq x y z
N MET A 1 -16.40 0.87 14.20
CA MET A 1 -15.24 0.30 13.47
C MET A 1 -13.97 0.59 14.24
N GLN A 2 -13.18 -0.43 14.53
CA GLN A 2 -11.90 -0.24 15.21
C GLN A 2 -10.89 0.41 14.28
N SER A 3 -10.12 1.34 14.83
CA SER A 3 -9.00 1.93 14.10
C SER A 3 -7.88 0.90 13.92
N ILE A 4 -7.18 1.01 12.80
CA ILE A 4 -6.01 0.16 12.55
C ILE A 4 -4.81 0.77 13.28
N ASP A 5 -4.14 -0.04 14.10
CA ASP A 5 -2.82 0.31 14.58
C ASP A 5 -1.82 -0.19 13.53
N ILE A 6 -1.35 0.72 12.69
CA ILE A 6 -0.54 0.36 11.54
C ILE A 6 0.78 -0.30 11.94
N THR A 7 1.26 -0.05 13.16
CA THR A 7 2.51 -0.70 13.63
C THR A 7 2.35 -2.21 13.79
N HIS A 8 1.13 -2.71 13.87
CA HIS A 8 0.86 -4.15 13.97
C HIS A 8 0.76 -4.83 12.60
N LEU A 9 0.80 -4.06 11.51
CA LEU A 9 0.71 -4.65 10.17
C LEU A 9 1.95 -5.45 9.79
N SER A 10 3.08 -5.19 10.42
CA SER A 10 4.29 -5.98 10.21
C SER A 10 5.06 -6.13 11.51
N GLY A 11 5.53 -7.33 11.80
CA GLY A 11 6.43 -7.58 12.92
C GLY A 11 7.91 -7.44 12.55
N LYS A 12 8.19 -7.47 11.24
CA LYS A 12 9.57 -7.43 10.74
C LYS A 12 10.02 -6.00 10.40
N TYR A 13 9.12 -5.20 9.84
CA TYR A 13 9.44 -3.85 9.37
C TYR A 13 8.68 -2.81 10.16
N ALA A 14 9.28 -1.63 10.30
CA ALA A 14 8.57 -0.49 10.86
C ALA A 14 7.54 0.01 9.86
N VAL A 15 6.35 0.35 10.35
CA VAL A 15 5.25 0.82 9.50
C VAL A 15 4.85 2.21 9.96
N ARG A 16 4.76 3.16 9.02
CA ARG A 16 4.23 4.49 9.33
C ARG A 16 3.46 5.06 8.14
N ARG A 17 2.63 6.04 8.41
CA ARG A 17 1.93 6.74 7.35
C ARG A 17 2.93 7.52 6.52
N LEU A 18 2.70 7.51 5.20
CA LEU A 18 3.48 8.32 4.27
C LEU A 18 2.77 9.66 4.13
N MET A 19 3.53 10.72 4.28
CA MET A 19 3.06 12.09 4.28
C MET A 19 3.57 12.81 3.02
N PRO A 20 3.06 14.01 2.72
CA PRO A 20 3.54 14.75 1.55
C PRO A 20 5.06 14.95 1.50
N GLU A 21 5.71 15.07 2.65
CA GLU A 21 7.17 15.16 2.70
C GLU A 21 7.88 13.87 2.29
N ASP A 22 7.17 12.75 2.22
CA ASP A 22 7.73 11.46 1.81
C ASP A 22 7.59 11.22 0.29
N VAL A 23 7.01 12.15 -0.44
CA VAL A 23 6.70 11.98 -1.87
C VAL A 23 7.95 11.59 -2.67
N ASP A 24 9.09 12.22 -2.39
CA ASP A 24 10.31 11.94 -3.13
C ASP A 24 10.80 10.49 -2.91
N ALA A 25 10.69 9.99 -1.68
CA ALA A 25 11.07 8.61 -1.37
C ALA A 25 10.15 7.62 -2.07
N VAL A 26 8.83 7.89 -2.06
CA VAL A 26 7.84 7.06 -2.75
C VAL A 26 8.11 7.05 -4.26
N CYS A 27 8.36 8.22 -4.82
CA CYS A 27 8.63 8.36 -6.25
C CYS A 27 9.90 7.59 -6.64
N ALA A 28 10.94 7.67 -5.82
CA ALA A 28 12.19 6.95 -6.08
C ALA A 28 11.96 5.44 -6.09
N LEU A 29 11.18 4.92 -5.14
CA LEU A 29 10.86 3.50 -5.09
C LEU A 29 10.08 3.08 -6.33
N CYS A 30 9.09 3.87 -6.72
CA CYS A 30 8.28 3.59 -7.90
C CYS A 30 9.13 3.58 -9.18
N ARG A 31 10.05 4.53 -9.32
CA ARG A 31 10.91 4.62 -10.50
C ARG A 31 11.85 3.42 -10.63
N ARG A 32 12.23 2.81 -9.52
CA ARG A 32 13.05 1.61 -9.54
C ARG A 32 12.28 0.40 -10.06
N ASN A 33 10.95 0.46 -10.07
CA ASN A 33 10.07 -0.61 -10.53
C ASN A 33 9.54 -0.31 -11.94
N THR A 34 10.43 -0.01 -12.87
CA THR A 34 10.05 0.40 -14.23
C THR A 34 9.22 -0.66 -14.95
N GLN A 35 9.49 -1.95 -14.69
CA GLN A 35 8.73 -3.04 -15.27
C GLN A 35 7.24 -2.96 -14.94
N TYR A 36 6.93 -2.60 -13.69
CA TYR A 36 5.53 -2.46 -13.26
C TYR A 36 4.79 -1.47 -14.17
N TYR A 37 5.40 -0.32 -14.43
CA TYR A 37 4.73 0.72 -15.21
C TYR A 37 4.62 0.36 -16.69
N GLN A 38 5.52 -0.47 -17.20
CA GLN A 38 5.40 -0.99 -18.56
C GLN A 38 4.19 -1.92 -18.68
N TYR A 39 4.00 -2.81 -17.69
CA TYR A 39 2.88 -3.76 -17.70
C TYR A 39 1.54 -3.08 -17.43
N CYS A 40 1.53 -2.01 -16.69
CA CYS A 40 0.29 -1.30 -16.38
C CYS A 40 -0.25 -0.46 -17.55
N GLY A 41 0.43 -0.46 -18.68
CA GLY A 41 -0.08 0.14 -19.90
C GLY A 41 0.02 1.66 -19.99
N SER A 42 0.38 2.35 -18.91
CA SER A 42 0.53 3.80 -18.94
C SER A 42 1.79 4.23 -19.67
N GLY A 43 2.80 3.37 -19.69
CA GLY A 43 4.07 3.65 -20.34
C GLY A 43 4.91 4.71 -19.66
N ARG A 44 4.49 5.21 -18.50
CA ARG A 44 5.23 6.24 -17.79
C ARG A 44 5.32 5.94 -16.30
N VAL A 45 6.40 6.44 -15.70
CA VAL A 45 6.63 6.33 -14.27
C VAL A 45 5.85 7.45 -13.56
N ALA A 46 5.34 7.16 -12.37
CA ALA A 46 4.59 8.12 -11.58
C ALA A 46 5.43 9.37 -11.29
N THR A 47 4.78 10.53 -11.35
CA THR A 47 5.37 11.81 -10.96
C THR A 47 5.10 12.08 -9.49
N THR A 48 5.79 13.08 -8.93
CA THR A 48 5.52 13.49 -7.54
C THR A 48 4.09 13.97 -7.37
N GLU A 49 3.52 14.61 -8.38
CA GLU A 49 2.13 15.07 -8.34
C GLU A 49 1.17 13.88 -8.31
N ASP A 50 1.41 12.85 -9.13
CA ASP A 50 0.61 11.62 -9.12
C ASP A 50 0.61 10.99 -7.73
N ILE A 51 1.77 10.94 -7.08
CA ILE A 51 1.90 10.36 -5.74
C ILE A 51 1.12 11.18 -4.71
N ARG A 52 1.22 12.51 -4.78
CA ARG A 52 0.47 13.37 -3.86
C ARG A 52 -1.03 13.15 -3.97
N GLN A 53 -1.52 13.02 -5.20
CA GLN A 53 -2.94 12.75 -5.45
C GLN A 53 -3.33 11.39 -4.87
N ASP A 54 -2.51 10.37 -5.10
CA ASP A 54 -2.78 9.02 -4.61
C ASP A 54 -2.87 8.97 -3.09
N MET A 55 -2.07 9.78 -2.40
CA MET A 55 -2.10 9.84 -0.94
C MET A 55 -3.43 10.35 -0.39
N GLN A 56 -4.20 11.09 -1.18
CA GLN A 56 -5.42 11.76 -0.74
C GLN A 56 -6.70 11.15 -1.32
N VAL A 57 -6.60 10.44 -2.44
CA VAL A 57 -7.78 9.91 -3.13
C VAL A 57 -8.39 8.78 -2.32
N THR A 58 -9.72 8.85 -2.17
CA THR A 58 -10.49 7.77 -1.55
C THR A 58 -11.58 7.29 -2.51
N PRO A 59 -11.96 6.00 -2.42
CA PRO A 59 -13.08 5.49 -3.23
C PRO A 59 -14.39 6.19 -2.87
N PRO A 60 -15.43 6.11 -3.74
CA PRO A 60 -16.74 6.67 -3.42
C PRO A 60 -17.28 6.13 -2.10
N HIS A 61 -17.95 7.01 -1.35
CA HIS A 61 -18.61 6.67 -0.10
C HIS A 61 -17.66 6.26 1.02
N THR A 62 -16.38 6.64 0.94
CA THR A 62 -15.42 6.44 2.02
C THR A 62 -14.97 7.78 2.58
N ALA A 63 -14.62 7.78 3.86
CA ALA A 63 -14.07 8.95 4.54
C ALA A 63 -12.54 8.92 4.50
N PRO A 64 -11.89 10.09 4.60
CA PRO A 64 -10.42 10.12 4.66
C PRO A 64 -9.84 9.27 5.79
N GLU A 65 -10.55 9.13 6.90
CA GLU A 65 -10.11 8.34 8.04
C GLU A 65 -10.03 6.85 7.75
N GLN A 66 -10.68 6.39 6.68
CA GLN A 66 -10.64 4.99 6.27
C GLN A 66 -9.39 4.66 5.45
N LYS A 67 -8.65 5.68 5.01
CA LYS A 67 -7.49 5.50 4.15
C LYS A 67 -6.20 5.47 4.95
N TYR A 68 -5.38 4.47 4.65
CA TYR A 68 -4.06 4.28 5.25
C TYR A 68 -3.05 4.12 4.11
N TYR A 69 -2.40 5.22 3.75
CA TYR A 69 -1.31 5.20 2.77
C TYR A 69 -0.02 5.07 3.57
N ILE A 70 0.57 3.86 3.55
CA ILE A 70 1.61 3.51 4.51
C ILE A 70 2.86 3.00 3.81
N GLY A 71 3.98 3.14 4.52
CA GLY A 71 5.26 2.61 4.11
C GLY A 71 5.80 1.62 5.12
N PHE A 72 6.51 0.62 4.61
CA PHE A 72 7.22 -0.38 5.40
C PHE A 72 8.70 -0.05 5.29
N PHE A 73 9.38 0.05 6.43
CA PHE A 73 10.76 0.53 6.50
C PHE A 73 11.67 -0.51 7.13
N ASP A 74 12.82 -0.70 6.51
CA ASP A 74 13.94 -1.43 7.11
C ASP A 74 14.96 -0.38 7.54
N GLY A 75 14.99 -0.06 8.85
CA GLY A 75 15.74 1.09 9.32
C GLY A 75 15.19 2.37 8.70
N ALA A 76 16.05 3.11 8.02
CA ALA A 76 15.64 4.35 7.33
C ALA A 76 15.18 4.12 5.89
N SER A 77 15.26 2.88 5.39
CA SER A 77 14.97 2.58 3.99
C SER A 77 13.51 2.20 3.79
N LEU A 78 12.83 2.93 2.92
CA LEU A 78 11.48 2.58 2.49
C LEU A 78 11.56 1.36 1.55
N ILE A 79 10.97 0.23 1.96
CA ILE A 79 11.06 -1.00 1.17
C ILE A 79 9.74 -1.43 0.55
N ALA A 80 8.61 -0.90 1.00
CA ALA A 80 7.31 -1.22 0.42
C ALA A 80 6.31 -0.13 0.71
N ILE A 81 5.30 -0.04 -0.15
CA ILE A 81 4.21 0.94 -0.05
C ILE A 81 2.89 0.18 -0.16
N MET A 82 1.91 0.56 0.66
CA MET A 82 0.58 -0.02 0.60
C MET A 82 -0.47 1.09 0.74
N ASP A 83 -1.45 1.10 -0.16
CA ASP A 83 -2.63 1.96 -0.06
C ASP A 83 -3.78 1.09 0.41
N LEU A 84 -4.15 1.24 1.68
CA LEU A 84 -5.13 0.38 2.35
C LEU A 84 -6.36 1.21 2.70
N ILE A 85 -7.53 0.73 2.28
CA ILE A 85 -8.81 1.33 2.64
C ILE A 85 -9.57 0.35 3.52
N ARG A 86 -9.91 0.78 4.73
CA ARG A 86 -10.70 -0.05 5.63
C ARG A 86 -12.17 0.22 5.45
N GLY A 87 -12.94 -0.86 5.28
CA GLY A 87 -14.40 -0.74 5.17
C GLY A 87 -14.86 -0.33 3.78
N TYR A 88 -14.23 -0.87 2.74
CA TYR A 88 -14.63 -0.62 1.37
C TYR A 88 -14.47 -1.91 0.55
N PRO A 89 -15.46 -2.27 -0.27
CA PRO A 89 -16.75 -1.60 -0.47
C PRO A 89 -17.74 -1.82 0.67
N ASP A 90 -17.49 -2.76 1.57
CA ASP A 90 -18.34 -3.09 2.71
C ASP A 90 -17.57 -2.96 4.02
N ASP A 91 -18.32 -2.82 5.13
CA ASP A 91 -17.71 -2.58 6.44
C ASP A 91 -16.76 -3.69 6.90
N ASP A 92 -16.96 -4.92 6.42
CA ASP A 92 -16.15 -6.08 6.80
C ASP A 92 -14.99 -6.33 5.84
N THR A 93 -14.75 -5.42 4.90
CA THR A 93 -13.78 -5.60 3.83
C THR A 93 -12.63 -4.61 3.96
N ALA A 94 -11.41 -5.08 3.74
CA ALA A 94 -10.24 -4.23 3.56
C ALA A 94 -9.89 -4.25 2.07
N PHE A 95 -9.64 -3.07 1.51
CA PHE A 95 -9.31 -2.92 0.10
C PHE A 95 -7.87 -2.42 -0.02
N ILE A 96 -7.03 -3.19 -0.70
CA ILE A 96 -5.65 -2.78 -1.01
C ILE A 96 -5.65 -2.30 -2.46
N GLY A 97 -5.63 -0.99 -2.65
CA GLY A 97 -5.68 -0.38 -3.97
C GLY A 97 -4.33 -0.32 -4.66
N PHE A 98 -3.26 -0.38 -3.87
CA PHE A 98 -1.91 -0.32 -4.40
C PHE A 98 -0.95 -0.98 -3.42
N PHE A 99 -0.07 -1.82 -3.94
CA PHE A 99 1.03 -2.38 -3.16
C PHE A 99 2.25 -2.48 -4.08
N MET A 100 3.37 -1.94 -3.63
CA MET A 100 4.61 -2.03 -4.38
C MET A 100 5.77 -2.32 -3.44
N LEU A 101 6.55 -3.33 -3.80
CA LEU A 101 7.74 -3.74 -3.05
C LEU A 101 8.97 -3.24 -3.80
N ASP A 102 9.96 -2.72 -3.06
CA ASP A 102 11.21 -2.29 -3.67
C ASP A 102 11.82 -3.43 -4.48
N ILE A 103 12.38 -3.07 -5.63
CA ILE A 103 12.88 -4.06 -6.59
C ILE A 103 13.93 -4.99 -5.97
N ASP A 104 14.74 -4.48 -5.05
CA ASP A 104 15.77 -5.28 -4.39
C ASP A 104 15.20 -6.34 -3.45
N GLN A 105 13.93 -6.19 -3.05
CA GLN A 105 13.25 -7.13 -2.15
C GLN A 105 12.40 -8.16 -2.90
N GLN A 106 12.23 -7.99 -4.20
CA GLN A 106 11.39 -8.88 -5.00
C GLN A 106 12.07 -10.23 -5.23
N GLY A 107 11.25 -11.26 -5.49
CA GLY A 107 11.75 -12.59 -5.78
C GLY A 107 12.13 -13.42 -4.56
N ARG A 108 11.88 -12.93 -3.34
CA ARG A 108 12.24 -13.62 -2.09
C ARG A 108 11.03 -13.99 -1.25
N GLY A 109 9.83 -13.83 -1.78
CA GLY A 109 8.61 -14.06 -1.02
C GLY A 109 8.28 -12.97 -0.02
N ALA A 110 9.05 -11.86 0.00
CA ALA A 110 8.84 -10.80 0.98
C ALA A 110 7.50 -10.09 0.77
N GLY A 111 7.08 -9.89 -0.47
CA GLY A 111 5.80 -9.26 -0.77
C GLY A 111 4.62 -10.07 -0.26
N SER A 112 4.62 -11.37 -0.53
CA SER A 112 3.59 -12.28 -0.01
C SER A 112 3.57 -12.28 1.50
N ALA A 113 4.75 -12.31 2.13
CA ALA A 113 4.84 -12.31 3.58
C ALA A 113 4.27 -11.03 4.19
N LEU A 114 4.59 -9.87 3.59
CA LEU A 114 4.07 -8.59 4.07
C LEU A 114 2.55 -8.52 3.96
N VAL A 115 2.00 -8.90 2.81
CA VAL A 115 0.56 -8.86 2.59
C VAL A 115 -0.15 -9.86 3.51
N THR A 116 0.38 -11.06 3.63
CA THR A 116 -0.21 -12.09 4.49
C THR A 116 -0.24 -11.63 5.95
N GLU A 117 0.84 -11.06 6.43
CA GLU A 117 0.91 -10.58 7.81
C GLU A 117 -0.10 -9.47 8.07
N ALA A 118 -0.23 -8.54 7.12
CA ALA A 118 -1.21 -7.47 7.21
C ALA A 118 -2.64 -8.04 7.25
N LEU A 119 -2.93 -9.03 6.41
CA LEU A 119 -4.26 -9.65 6.36
C LEU A 119 -4.60 -10.37 7.66
N VAL A 120 -3.63 -11.07 8.25
CA VAL A 120 -3.84 -11.76 9.53
C VAL A 120 -4.23 -10.76 10.61
N TYR A 121 -3.51 -9.64 10.68
CA TYR A 121 -3.85 -8.58 11.64
C TYR A 121 -5.25 -8.02 11.38
N LEU A 122 -5.58 -7.73 10.12
CA LEU A 122 -6.88 -7.16 9.76
C LEU A 122 -8.02 -8.10 10.12
N GLN A 123 -7.81 -9.42 10.04
CA GLN A 123 -8.82 -10.39 10.48
C GLN A 123 -9.13 -10.21 11.96
N THR A 124 -8.15 -9.89 12.78
CA THR A 124 -8.38 -9.67 14.22
C THR A 124 -9.28 -8.45 14.47
N LEU A 125 -9.37 -7.55 13.52
CA LEU A 125 -10.20 -6.34 13.61
C LEU A 125 -11.58 -6.51 12.99
N GLY A 126 -11.91 -7.72 12.53
CA GLY A 126 -13.22 -8.02 11.96
C GLY A 126 -13.28 -7.95 10.45
N CYS A 127 -12.16 -7.79 9.76
CA CYS A 127 -12.14 -7.82 8.30
C CYS A 127 -12.19 -9.28 7.85
N THR A 128 -13.34 -9.68 7.29
CA THR A 128 -13.55 -11.06 6.82
C THR A 128 -13.22 -11.23 5.35
N HIS A 129 -13.08 -10.11 4.62
CA HIS A 129 -12.79 -10.10 3.20
C HIS A 129 -11.65 -9.12 2.92
N CYS A 130 -10.86 -9.44 1.91
CA CYS A 130 -9.84 -8.52 1.39
C CYS A 130 -9.95 -8.47 -0.12
N MET A 131 -10.01 -7.26 -0.66
CA MET A 131 -10.00 -7.04 -2.10
C MET A 131 -8.68 -6.38 -2.49
N LEU A 132 -8.09 -6.86 -3.58
CA LEU A 132 -6.89 -6.27 -4.14
C LEU A 132 -7.24 -5.58 -5.45
N GLY A 133 -6.82 -4.34 -5.59
CA GLY A 133 -6.91 -3.63 -6.85
C GLY A 133 -5.75 -4.07 -7.73
N ILE A 134 -6.05 -4.87 -8.76
CA ILE A 134 -5.03 -5.40 -9.67
C ILE A 134 -5.33 -4.88 -11.07
N ASP A 135 -4.28 -4.33 -11.72
CA ASP A 135 -4.39 -3.98 -13.13
C ASP A 135 -4.52 -5.27 -13.94
N LYS A 136 -5.52 -5.31 -14.81
CA LYS A 136 -5.83 -6.52 -15.57
C LYS A 136 -4.71 -6.94 -16.53
N ASP A 137 -3.85 -5.99 -16.89
CA ASP A 137 -2.73 -6.25 -17.79
C ASP A 137 -1.46 -6.65 -17.05
N ASN A 138 -1.56 -6.77 -15.75
CA ASN A 138 -0.41 -7.07 -14.89
C ASN A 138 -0.30 -8.57 -14.62
#